data_16e3a0536ac9fa21bd33a7e04a530da5
#
_entry.id   16e3a0536ac9fa21bd33a7e04a530da5
#
_cell.length_a   1.000
_cell.length_b   1.000
_cell.length_c   1.000
_cell.angle_alpha   90.00
_cell.angle_beta   90.00
_cell.angle_gamma   90.00
#
_symmetry.space_group_name_H-M   'P 1'
#
loop_
_entity.id
_entity.type
_entity.pdbx_description
1 polymer ?
#
loop_
_entity_poly.entity_id
_entity_poly.type
_entity_poly.pdbx_seq_one_letter_code
_entity_poly.pdbx_strand_id
1 'polypeptide(L)'
;MKRKLAVLLTAATVFSAILPTTCMAAEKKADIPEGTTISFWHAMGGVNGEALDYLVNKFNEENEYGIKVDSQYQGEYDDEINKLKSAQLGNMGADLVQIYDIGTRFMIDSGWVIPMQDMIDSEGYDVSDLEPNITAYYTVDDKLYSMPFNSSTPILYYNKDMFDKAGVTEVPTSLEGIAEVADDLVNKGGAGEALSMGIYGWFFEEFMCKQGLPYVDNGNGREAAATKVAFDENGGALNILNEWKKLYDAGYAPNVGRGGDSGLADFSSGKAAMTLGSTASLKQILQDVNGSFEVGTAYFPSITDDDKGGVSIGGASLWMLDNQDDAKKAATWEFVKYLVSAESQAYWNAQTGYFPVTTAAYDEQVFKDNIAKYPQFQTAIDQLHDSAPEYAGALLSVFPEARAIVETEIENMLNGKESAEDAVSKMASDMNKSIEDYNLLNE
;
A
#
# COMPACT_ATOMS: atom_id res chain seq x y z
N MET A 1 72.69 -37.14 57.92
CA MET A 1 72.72 -36.44 56.60
C MET A 1 72.08 -37.36 55.57
N LYS A 2 70.80 -37.17 55.23
CA LYS A 2 70.08 -37.93 54.20
C LYS A 2 69.33 -36.93 53.39
N ARG A 3 69.73 -36.72 52.11
CA ARG A 3 69.01 -35.89 51.08
C ARG A 3 67.81 -36.68 50.59
N LYS A 4 66.66 -36.09 50.68
CA LYS A 4 65.42 -36.58 49.99
C LYS A 4 65.28 -35.91 48.67
N LEU A 5 65.26 -36.69 47.64
CA LEU A 5 65.00 -36.32 46.26
C LEU A 5 63.49 -36.20 46.08
N ALA A 6 62.98 -35.03 45.67
CA ALA A 6 61.59 -34.81 45.31
C ALA A 6 61.46 -34.93 43.78
N VAL A 7 60.64 -35.89 43.36
CA VAL A 7 60.25 -36.07 41.94
C VAL A 7 59.02 -35.22 41.67
N LEU A 8 59.10 -34.21 40.78
CA LEU A 8 57.99 -33.49 40.26
C LEU A 8 57.38 -34.27 39.08
N LEU A 9 56.14 -34.75 39.25
CA LEU A 9 55.32 -35.23 38.14
C LEU A 9 54.60 -34.02 37.55
N THR A 10 54.93 -33.67 36.32
CA THR A 10 54.19 -32.71 35.48
C THR A 10 53.07 -33.47 34.78
N ALA A 11 51.83 -33.26 35.19
CA ALA A 11 50.62 -33.70 34.42
C ALA A 11 50.33 -32.70 33.33
N ALA A 12 50.53 -33.10 32.09
CA ALA A 12 50.10 -32.34 30.92
C ALA A 12 48.61 -32.60 30.67
N THR A 13 47.76 -31.63 31.02
CA THR A 13 46.35 -31.62 30.66
C THR A 13 46.22 -31.16 29.19
N VAL A 14 45.87 -32.09 28.32
CA VAL A 14 45.48 -31.80 26.93
C VAL A 14 44.06 -31.24 26.97
N PHE A 15 43.94 -29.94 26.79
CA PHE A 15 42.65 -29.28 26.55
C PHE A 15 42.27 -29.51 25.09
N SER A 16 41.41 -30.49 24.81
CA SER A 16 40.74 -30.62 23.52
C SER A 16 39.70 -29.54 23.41
N ALA A 17 40.01 -28.48 22.64
CA ALA A 17 39.01 -27.49 22.23
C ALA A 17 38.04 -28.17 21.29
N ILE A 18 36.84 -28.48 21.78
CA ILE A 18 35.70 -28.83 20.96
C ILE A 18 35.20 -27.50 20.35
N LEU A 19 35.59 -27.22 19.11
CA LEU A 19 34.93 -26.18 18.28
C LEU A 19 33.50 -26.67 18.05
N PRO A 20 32.48 -25.81 18.30
CA PRO A 20 31.14 -26.15 17.87
C PRO A 20 31.16 -26.15 16.32
N THR A 21 31.03 -27.32 15.72
CA THR A 21 30.67 -27.43 14.32
C THR A 21 29.24 -26.94 14.23
N THR A 22 29.05 -25.69 13.85
CA THR A 22 27.78 -25.23 13.33
C THR A 22 27.52 -26.10 12.08
N CYS A 23 26.69 -27.11 12.22
CA CYS A 23 25.99 -27.70 11.09
C CYS A 23 25.15 -26.58 10.49
N MET A 24 25.63 -25.90 9.46
CA MET A 24 24.73 -25.27 8.51
C MET A 24 23.89 -26.42 7.96
N ALA A 25 22.61 -26.46 8.35
CA ALA A 25 21.64 -27.27 7.67
C ALA A 25 21.73 -26.85 6.19
N ALA A 26 22.08 -27.78 5.31
CA ALA A 26 21.96 -27.52 3.89
C ALA A 26 20.47 -27.18 3.65
N GLU A 27 20.21 -26.00 3.11
CA GLU A 27 18.88 -25.62 2.64
C GLU A 27 18.34 -26.79 1.82
N LYS A 28 17.22 -27.34 2.28
CA LYS A 28 16.57 -28.42 1.57
C LYS A 28 15.91 -27.80 0.36
N LYS A 29 16.57 -27.88 -0.80
CA LYS A 29 16.05 -27.38 -2.07
C LYS A 29 14.63 -27.92 -2.25
N ALA A 30 13.67 -27.06 -2.58
CA ALA A 30 12.29 -27.47 -2.82
C ALA A 30 12.24 -28.48 -3.97
N ASP A 31 11.42 -29.53 -3.85
CA ASP A 31 11.22 -30.54 -4.89
C ASP A 31 10.22 -30.01 -5.92
N ILE A 32 10.68 -29.13 -6.80
CA ILE A 32 9.89 -28.51 -7.86
C ILE A 32 10.23 -29.19 -9.18
N PRO A 33 9.30 -29.91 -9.82
CA PRO A 33 9.52 -30.49 -11.14
C PRO A 33 9.82 -29.41 -12.19
N GLU A 34 10.80 -29.66 -13.06
CA GLU A 34 11.11 -28.74 -14.18
C GLU A 34 9.88 -28.52 -15.07
N GLY A 35 9.60 -27.26 -15.40
CA GLY A 35 8.42 -26.86 -16.19
C GLY A 35 7.12 -26.73 -15.39
N THR A 36 7.19 -26.77 -14.04
CA THR A 36 6.02 -26.46 -13.21
C THR A 36 5.48 -25.07 -13.61
N THR A 37 4.19 -25.01 -13.92
CA THR A 37 3.51 -23.77 -14.31
C THR A 37 2.57 -23.34 -13.21
N ILE A 38 2.65 -22.05 -12.82
CA ILE A 38 1.74 -21.40 -11.89
C ILE A 38 0.99 -20.27 -12.59
N SER A 39 -0.24 -20.03 -12.18
CA SER A 39 -1.06 -18.92 -12.66
C SER A 39 -1.03 -17.78 -11.67
N PHE A 40 -0.79 -16.56 -12.16
CA PHE A 40 -0.76 -15.33 -11.38
C PHE A 40 -1.78 -14.32 -11.92
N TRP A 41 -2.78 -13.97 -11.12
CA TRP A 41 -3.75 -12.94 -11.44
C TRP A 41 -3.34 -11.60 -10.82
N HIS A 42 -3.51 -10.51 -11.57
CA HIS A 42 -3.13 -9.18 -11.14
C HIS A 42 -3.98 -8.09 -11.79
N ALA A 43 -3.98 -6.90 -11.16
CA ALA A 43 -4.70 -5.70 -11.62
C ALA A 43 -3.75 -4.62 -12.19
N MET A 44 -2.50 -4.96 -12.55
CA MET A 44 -1.54 -3.98 -13.05
C MET A 44 -1.72 -3.76 -14.55
N GLY A 45 -2.15 -2.55 -14.92
CA GLY A 45 -2.26 -2.08 -16.30
C GLY A 45 -1.27 -0.95 -16.62
N GLY A 46 -1.22 -0.51 -17.87
CA GLY A 46 -0.38 0.62 -18.30
C GLY A 46 1.10 0.45 -17.96
N VAL A 47 1.73 1.52 -17.49
CA VAL A 47 3.16 1.53 -17.10
C VAL A 47 3.48 0.50 -16.02
N ASN A 48 2.56 0.32 -15.06
CA ASN A 48 2.74 -0.66 -13.99
C ASN A 48 2.65 -2.09 -14.53
N GLY A 49 1.77 -2.34 -15.50
CA GLY A 49 1.68 -3.62 -16.20
C GLY A 49 2.95 -3.96 -16.97
N GLU A 50 3.51 -3.00 -17.71
CA GLU A 50 4.77 -3.18 -18.44
C GLU A 50 5.93 -3.51 -17.50
N ALA A 51 5.98 -2.87 -16.32
CA ALA A 51 6.99 -3.16 -15.31
C ALA A 51 6.84 -4.56 -14.71
N LEU A 52 5.60 -4.99 -14.45
CA LEU A 52 5.31 -6.34 -13.96
C LEU A 52 5.64 -7.40 -14.99
N ASP A 53 5.26 -7.19 -16.25
CA ASP A 53 5.57 -8.09 -17.36
C ASP A 53 7.09 -8.31 -17.50
N TYR A 54 7.89 -7.26 -17.32
CA TYR A 54 9.35 -7.39 -17.31
C TYR A 54 9.82 -8.31 -16.19
N LEU A 55 9.33 -8.13 -14.95
CA LEU A 55 9.71 -8.98 -13.81
C LEU A 55 9.29 -10.44 -14.03
N VAL A 56 8.08 -10.67 -14.52
CA VAL A 56 7.58 -12.03 -14.83
C VAL A 56 8.42 -12.70 -15.92
N ASN A 57 8.72 -11.99 -17.00
CA ASN A 57 9.53 -12.53 -18.08
C ASN A 57 10.95 -12.84 -17.60
N LYS A 58 11.58 -11.95 -16.83
CA LYS A 58 12.89 -12.17 -16.23
C LYS A 58 12.89 -13.41 -15.33
N PHE A 59 11.92 -13.57 -14.45
CA PHE A 59 11.78 -14.76 -13.63
C PHE A 59 11.62 -16.02 -14.49
N ASN A 60 10.76 -15.99 -15.49
CA ASN A 60 10.53 -17.11 -16.40
C ASN A 60 11.77 -17.55 -17.16
N GLU A 61 12.71 -16.62 -17.42
CA GLU A 61 13.95 -16.90 -18.14
C GLU A 61 15.09 -17.37 -17.23
N GLU A 62 15.16 -16.80 -15.99
CA GLU A 62 16.36 -16.90 -15.16
C GLU A 62 16.21 -17.84 -13.95
N ASN A 63 14.97 -18.22 -13.51
CA ASN A 63 14.82 -19.06 -12.33
C ASN A 63 15.42 -20.45 -12.51
N GLU A 64 16.12 -20.94 -11.49
CA GLU A 64 16.91 -22.18 -11.54
C GLU A 64 16.07 -23.47 -11.58
N TYR A 65 14.77 -23.39 -11.30
CA TYR A 65 13.84 -24.52 -11.28
C TYR A 65 13.11 -24.74 -12.61
N GLY A 66 13.23 -23.82 -13.56
CA GLY A 66 12.47 -23.86 -14.81
C GLY A 66 10.97 -23.60 -14.64
N ILE A 67 10.58 -22.94 -13.53
CA ILE A 67 9.19 -22.52 -13.26
C ILE A 67 8.72 -21.58 -14.36
N LYS A 68 7.44 -21.71 -14.73
CA LYS A 68 6.75 -20.78 -15.64
C LYS A 68 5.59 -20.13 -14.95
N VAL A 69 5.56 -18.80 -14.96
CA VAL A 69 4.45 -17.98 -14.46
C VAL A 69 3.58 -17.57 -15.65
N ASP A 70 2.32 -18.00 -15.63
CA ASP A 70 1.26 -17.52 -16.52
C ASP A 70 0.59 -16.32 -15.86
N SER A 71 1.06 -15.12 -16.20
CA SER A 71 0.60 -13.85 -15.65
C SER A 71 -0.63 -13.37 -16.43
N GLN A 72 -1.71 -13.02 -15.70
CA GLN A 72 -3.00 -12.69 -16.29
C GLN A 72 -3.58 -11.43 -15.69
N TYR A 73 -3.63 -10.35 -16.49
CA TYR A 73 -4.32 -9.12 -16.11
C TYR A 73 -5.83 -9.34 -16.02
N GLN A 74 -6.41 -8.99 -14.87
CA GLN A 74 -7.82 -9.23 -14.57
C GLN A 74 -8.70 -7.98 -14.65
N GLY A 75 -8.19 -6.84 -15.03
CA GLY A 75 -8.85 -5.55 -14.94
C GLY A 75 -8.41 -4.78 -13.69
N GLU A 76 -9.21 -3.83 -13.26
CA GLU A 76 -8.93 -3.08 -12.03
C GLU A 76 -9.13 -3.96 -10.79
N TYR A 77 -8.72 -3.50 -9.62
CA TYR A 77 -8.79 -4.27 -8.35
C TYR A 77 -10.19 -4.82 -8.04
N ASP A 78 -11.25 -4.04 -8.29
CA ASP A 78 -12.63 -4.48 -8.09
C ASP A 78 -13.04 -5.59 -9.07
N ASP A 79 -12.55 -5.51 -10.32
CA ASP A 79 -12.78 -6.56 -11.32
C ASP A 79 -12.10 -7.85 -10.91
N GLU A 80 -10.84 -7.77 -10.44
CA GLU A 80 -10.04 -8.93 -10.03
C GLU A 80 -10.69 -9.65 -8.85
N ILE A 81 -11.04 -8.96 -7.77
CA ILE A 81 -11.65 -9.59 -6.59
C ILE A 81 -13.03 -10.20 -6.93
N ASN A 82 -13.82 -9.57 -7.81
CA ASN A 82 -15.10 -10.08 -8.25
C ASN A 82 -14.96 -11.33 -9.14
N LYS A 83 -13.96 -11.34 -10.01
CA LYS A 83 -13.60 -12.53 -10.80
C LYS A 83 -13.10 -13.67 -9.92
N LEU A 84 -12.27 -13.36 -8.91
CA LEU A 84 -11.81 -14.35 -7.94
C LEU A 84 -12.98 -14.98 -7.17
N LYS A 85 -13.91 -14.17 -6.63
CA LYS A 85 -15.12 -14.66 -5.98
C LYS A 85 -15.91 -15.61 -6.88
N SER A 86 -16.05 -15.28 -8.16
CA SER A 86 -16.76 -16.09 -9.14
C SER A 86 -16.03 -17.39 -9.48
N ALA A 87 -14.71 -17.34 -9.62
CA ALA A 87 -13.87 -18.48 -9.96
C ALA A 87 -13.79 -19.51 -8.82
N GLN A 88 -13.74 -19.03 -7.57
CA GLN A 88 -13.70 -19.90 -6.38
C GLN A 88 -14.96 -20.75 -6.23
N LEU A 89 -16.12 -20.28 -6.67
CA LEU A 89 -17.35 -21.11 -6.72
C LEU A 89 -17.19 -22.34 -7.62
N GLY A 90 -16.27 -22.30 -8.59
CA GLY A 90 -15.96 -23.39 -9.52
C GLY A 90 -14.65 -24.14 -9.25
N ASN A 91 -13.94 -23.83 -8.17
CA ASN A 91 -12.55 -24.29 -7.92
C ASN A 91 -11.60 -24.00 -9.10
N MET A 92 -11.74 -22.84 -9.72
CA MET A 92 -10.96 -22.41 -10.89
C MET A 92 -10.14 -21.14 -10.62
N GLY A 93 -9.75 -20.92 -9.38
CA GLY A 93 -8.89 -19.78 -9.01
C GLY A 93 -7.45 -19.92 -9.52
N ALA A 94 -6.70 -18.82 -9.49
CA ALA A 94 -5.27 -18.81 -9.74
C ALA A 94 -4.48 -19.48 -8.60
N ASP A 95 -3.18 -19.69 -8.80
CA ASP A 95 -2.28 -20.17 -7.75
C ASP A 95 -1.82 -19.01 -6.87
N LEU A 96 -1.63 -17.82 -7.46
CA LEU A 96 -1.28 -16.56 -6.79
C LEU A 96 -2.20 -15.45 -7.29
N VAL A 97 -2.67 -14.60 -6.39
CA VAL A 97 -3.48 -13.43 -6.73
C VAL A 97 -2.93 -12.17 -6.06
N GLN A 98 -3.00 -11.03 -6.75
CA GLN A 98 -2.70 -9.72 -6.22
C GLN A 98 -4.01 -9.08 -5.75
N ILE A 99 -4.17 -8.87 -4.45
CA ILE A 99 -5.38 -8.26 -3.90
C ILE A 99 -5.04 -6.93 -3.23
N TYR A 100 -5.81 -5.90 -3.54
CA TYR A 100 -5.64 -4.58 -2.96
C TYR A 100 -5.90 -4.55 -1.45
N ASP A 101 -5.44 -3.50 -0.80
CA ASP A 101 -5.43 -3.32 0.66
C ASP A 101 -6.79 -3.65 1.30
N ILE A 102 -7.87 -3.06 0.83
CA ILE A 102 -9.22 -3.25 1.41
C ILE A 102 -9.83 -4.63 1.18
N GLY A 103 -9.23 -5.46 0.34
CA GLY A 103 -9.59 -6.88 0.19
C GLY A 103 -9.04 -7.77 1.31
N THR A 104 -8.12 -7.28 2.15
CA THR A 104 -7.38 -8.07 3.14
C THR A 104 -8.30 -8.85 4.08
N ARG A 105 -9.26 -8.20 4.73
CA ARG A 105 -10.15 -8.88 5.68
C ARG A 105 -11.03 -9.92 5.00
N PHE A 106 -11.58 -9.61 3.82
CA PHE A 106 -12.33 -10.56 3.02
C PHE A 106 -11.51 -11.80 2.67
N MET A 107 -10.26 -11.64 2.25
CA MET A 107 -9.37 -12.77 1.90
C MET A 107 -9.11 -13.67 3.12
N ILE A 108 -8.89 -13.09 4.30
CA ILE A 108 -8.70 -13.84 5.55
C ILE A 108 -9.97 -14.63 5.88
N ASP A 109 -11.13 -13.98 5.87
CA ASP A 109 -12.41 -14.59 6.23
C ASP A 109 -12.86 -15.68 5.23
N SER A 110 -12.43 -15.59 3.98
CA SER A 110 -12.77 -16.54 2.92
C SER A 110 -12.27 -17.96 3.18
N GLY A 111 -11.18 -18.10 3.93
CA GLY A 111 -10.53 -19.38 4.16
C GLY A 111 -9.90 -20.02 2.89
N TRP A 112 -9.72 -19.24 1.81
CA TRP A 112 -9.16 -19.74 0.54
C TRP A 112 -7.65 -19.67 0.46
N VAL A 113 -6.99 -19.07 1.45
CA VAL A 113 -5.59 -18.65 1.38
C VAL A 113 -4.68 -19.48 2.26
N ILE A 114 -3.46 -19.66 1.81
CA ILE A 114 -2.34 -20.10 2.64
C ILE A 114 -1.69 -18.82 3.20
N PRO A 115 -1.70 -18.61 4.52
CA PRO A 115 -0.97 -17.48 5.10
C PRO A 115 0.51 -17.52 4.69
N MET A 116 1.08 -16.39 4.30
CA MET A 116 2.50 -16.31 3.97
C MET A 116 3.39 -16.67 5.16
N GLN A 117 2.90 -16.41 6.39
CA GLN A 117 3.59 -16.82 7.62
C GLN A 117 3.89 -18.32 7.64
N ASP A 118 2.97 -19.16 7.16
CA ASP A 118 3.16 -20.61 7.14
C ASP A 118 4.30 -21.03 6.19
N MET A 119 4.49 -20.29 5.07
CA MET A 119 5.59 -20.49 4.13
C MET A 119 6.92 -19.99 4.73
N ILE A 120 6.89 -18.81 5.34
CA ILE A 120 8.04 -18.20 6.04
C ILE A 120 8.56 -19.17 7.12
N ASP A 121 7.68 -19.66 7.97
CA ASP A 121 8.04 -20.56 9.10
C ASP A 121 8.57 -21.91 8.60
N SER A 122 7.99 -22.45 7.52
CA SER A 122 8.37 -23.75 6.98
C SER A 122 9.78 -23.77 6.37
N GLU A 123 10.20 -22.67 5.78
CA GLU A 123 11.52 -22.51 5.15
C GLU A 123 12.54 -21.84 6.08
N GLY A 124 12.06 -21.06 7.06
CA GLY A 124 12.90 -20.17 7.86
C GLY A 124 13.35 -18.94 7.06
N TYR A 125 12.47 -18.45 6.16
CA TYR A 125 12.75 -17.30 5.31
C TYR A 125 12.87 -16.03 6.15
N ASP A 126 13.95 -15.27 5.97
CA ASP A 126 14.19 -14.02 6.69
C ASP A 126 13.36 -12.89 6.09
N VAL A 127 12.48 -12.31 6.89
CA VAL A 127 11.62 -11.17 6.54
C VAL A 127 11.98 -9.91 7.32
N SER A 128 13.13 -9.90 8.00
CA SER A 128 13.57 -8.77 8.83
C SER A 128 13.81 -7.48 8.05
N ASP A 129 14.03 -7.59 6.75
CA ASP A 129 14.22 -6.46 5.84
C ASP A 129 12.90 -5.90 5.27
N LEU A 130 11.76 -6.54 5.53
CA LEU A 130 10.48 -5.99 5.09
C LEU A 130 10.12 -4.73 5.88
N GLU A 131 9.55 -3.74 5.20
CA GLU A 131 9.12 -2.48 5.82
C GLU A 131 8.05 -2.73 6.89
N PRO A 132 8.31 -2.38 8.16
CA PRO A 132 7.42 -2.71 9.27
C PRO A 132 6.06 -2.03 9.16
N ASN A 133 6.00 -0.80 8.63
CA ASN A 133 4.74 -0.08 8.45
C ASN A 133 3.84 -0.72 7.40
N ILE A 134 4.44 -1.41 6.41
CA ILE A 134 3.70 -2.13 5.38
C ILE A 134 3.24 -3.49 5.92
N THR A 135 4.14 -4.24 6.55
CA THR A 135 3.80 -5.55 7.12
C THR A 135 2.75 -5.45 8.23
N ALA A 136 2.73 -4.35 8.99
CA ALA A 136 1.72 -4.10 10.02
C ALA A 136 0.28 -4.11 9.45
N TYR A 137 0.08 -3.66 8.22
CA TYR A 137 -1.25 -3.70 7.59
C TYR A 137 -1.73 -5.14 7.34
N TYR A 138 -0.85 -6.00 6.82
CA TYR A 138 -1.17 -7.37 6.39
C TYR A 138 -0.99 -8.42 7.49
N THR A 139 -0.55 -7.99 8.69
CA THR A 139 -0.43 -8.85 9.88
C THR A 139 -1.69 -8.74 10.73
N VAL A 140 -2.35 -9.88 10.93
CA VAL A 140 -3.55 -10.00 11.78
C VAL A 140 -3.33 -11.17 12.74
N ASP A 141 -3.61 -11.00 14.02
CA ASP A 141 -3.36 -11.99 15.07
C ASP A 141 -1.92 -12.57 15.02
N ASP A 142 -0.94 -11.69 14.92
CA ASP A 142 0.50 -12.00 14.81
C ASP A 142 0.89 -12.89 13.62
N LYS A 143 0.03 -12.98 12.59
CA LYS A 143 0.27 -13.77 11.38
C LYS A 143 0.27 -12.89 10.14
N LEU A 144 1.35 -12.94 9.36
CA LEU A 144 1.42 -12.30 8.04
C LEU A 144 0.63 -13.13 7.02
N TYR A 145 -0.55 -12.66 6.60
CA TYR A 145 -1.43 -13.40 5.71
C TYR A 145 -1.06 -13.29 4.24
N SER A 146 -0.57 -12.13 3.82
CA SER A 146 -0.14 -11.88 2.44
C SER A 146 1.24 -11.26 2.41
N MET A 147 1.96 -11.45 1.30
CA MET A 147 3.26 -10.82 1.12
C MET A 147 3.08 -9.43 0.51
N PRO A 148 3.57 -8.35 1.16
CA PRO A 148 3.60 -7.03 0.54
C PRO A 148 4.25 -7.07 -0.85
N PHE A 149 3.73 -6.28 -1.80
CA PHE A 149 4.34 -6.21 -3.14
C PHE A 149 4.35 -4.80 -3.70
N ASN A 150 3.20 -4.25 -4.02
CA ASN A 150 3.06 -2.93 -4.61
C ASN A 150 2.35 -1.98 -3.64
N SER A 151 3.08 -1.54 -2.64
CA SER A 151 2.55 -0.65 -1.61
C SER A 151 2.80 0.81 -1.97
N SER A 152 1.81 1.65 -1.67
CA SER A 152 1.83 3.09 -1.90
C SER A 152 1.23 3.83 -0.71
N THR A 153 1.41 5.15 -0.68
CA THR A 153 0.62 6.06 0.15
C THR A 153 0.08 7.18 -0.74
N PRO A 154 -0.96 7.89 -0.33
CA PRO A 154 -1.34 9.10 -1.03
C PRO A 154 -0.33 10.20 -0.72
N ILE A 155 -0.06 11.07 -1.70
CA ILE A 155 0.75 12.27 -1.54
C ILE A 155 0.11 13.45 -2.25
N LEU A 156 0.59 14.65 -1.93
CA LEU A 156 0.27 15.88 -2.64
C LEU A 156 1.31 16.09 -3.76
N TYR A 157 0.84 16.26 -4.98
CA TYR A 157 1.60 16.76 -6.12
C TYR A 157 1.32 18.24 -6.33
N TYR A 158 2.34 19.05 -6.62
CA TYR A 158 2.14 20.47 -6.87
C TYR A 158 3.02 21.01 -8.00
N ASN A 159 2.54 22.05 -8.67
CA ASN A 159 3.21 22.73 -9.75
C ASN A 159 4.07 23.85 -9.15
N LYS A 160 5.40 23.63 -9.07
CA LYS A 160 6.34 24.59 -8.48
C LYS A 160 6.33 25.93 -9.18
N ASP A 161 6.19 25.95 -10.52
CA ASP A 161 6.20 27.19 -11.30
C ASP A 161 5.00 28.09 -10.95
N MET A 162 3.83 27.47 -10.67
CA MET A 162 2.64 28.19 -10.20
C MET A 162 2.81 28.73 -8.78
N PHE A 163 3.41 27.93 -7.89
CA PHE A 163 3.72 28.35 -6.52
C PHE A 163 4.71 29.53 -6.49
N ASP A 164 5.80 29.43 -7.24
CA ASP A 164 6.81 30.51 -7.37
C ASP A 164 6.16 31.79 -7.91
N LYS A 165 5.35 31.66 -8.97
CA LYS A 165 4.66 32.80 -9.60
C LYS A 165 3.62 33.45 -8.68
N ALA A 166 2.94 32.62 -7.85
CA ALA A 166 2.01 33.10 -6.82
C ALA A 166 2.72 33.74 -5.61
N GLY A 167 4.02 33.47 -5.43
CA GLY A 167 4.78 33.87 -4.25
C GLY A 167 4.49 32.99 -3.02
N VAL A 168 3.96 31.79 -3.25
CA VAL A 168 3.71 30.79 -2.17
C VAL A 168 5.00 30.01 -1.96
N THR A 169 5.67 30.23 -0.85
CA THR A 169 7.01 29.69 -0.55
C THR A 169 6.96 28.38 0.24
N GLU A 170 5.84 28.10 0.88
CA GLU A 170 5.64 26.90 1.69
C GLU A 170 4.47 26.10 1.12
N VAL A 171 4.64 24.79 0.98
CA VAL A 171 3.57 23.89 0.52
C VAL A 171 2.62 23.67 1.69
N PRO A 172 1.30 23.89 1.53
CA PRO A 172 0.35 23.69 2.60
C PRO A 172 0.30 22.23 3.05
N THR A 173 0.10 22.03 4.35
CA THR A 173 0.11 20.72 5.01
C THR A 173 -1.29 20.23 5.38
N SER A 174 -2.32 21.03 5.11
CA SER A 174 -3.72 20.75 5.44
C SER A 174 -4.66 21.29 4.36
N LEU A 175 -5.91 20.79 4.33
CA LEU A 175 -6.97 21.36 3.49
C LEU A 175 -7.28 22.81 3.87
N GLU A 176 -7.20 23.13 5.17
CA GLU A 176 -7.33 24.50 5.66
C GLU A 176 -6.21 25.39 5.09
N GLY A 177 -4.94 24.94 5.16
CA GLY A 177 -3.80 25.64 4.57
C GLY A 177 -3.88 25.76 3.04
N ILE A 178 -4.42 24.75 2.34
CA ILE A 178 -4.70 24.84 0.90
C ILE A 178 -5.70 25.97 0.62
N ALA A 179 -6.76 26.10 1.42
CA ALA A 179 -7.75 27.17 1.25
C ALA A 179 -7.14 28.57 1.46
N GLU A 180 -6.13 28.73 2.32
CA GLU A 180 -5.45 30.01 2.53
C GLU A 180 -4.63 30.49 1.34
N VAL A 181 -4.01 29.55 0.60
CA VAL A 181 -3.15 29.90 -0.57
C VAL A 181 -3.89 29.81 -1.91
N ALA A 182 -5.11 29.29 -1.92
CA ALA A 182 -5.86 28.98 -3.14
C ALA A 182 -6.09 30.21 -4.02
N ASP A 183 -6.47 31.35 -3.42
CA ASP A 183 -6.72 32.60 -4.18
C ASP A 183 -5.43 33.09 -4.86
N ASP A 184 -4.29 33.03 -4.20
CA ASP A 184 -3.02 33.41 -4.76
C ASP A 184 -2.58 32.49 -5.89
N LEU A 185 -2.75 31.18 -5.75
CA LEU A 185 -2.43 30.20 -6.79
C LEU A 185 -3.29 30.40 -8.04
N VAL A 186 -4.57 30.69 -7.88
CA VAL A 186 -5.48 30.95 -9.01
C VAL A 186 -5.19 32.33 -9.63
N ASN A 187 -5.19 33.40 -8.86
CA ASN A 187 -5.17 34.78 -9.38
C ASN A 187 -3.76 35.27 -9.73
N LYS A 188 -2.71 34.79 -9.04
CA LYS A 188 -1.32 35.19 -9.28
C LYS A 188 -0.52 34.05 -9.94
N GLY A 189 -0.71 32.81 -9.49
CA GLY A 189 -0.06 31.62 -10.06
C GLY A 189 -0.53 31.30 -11.47
N GLY A 190 -1.78 31.61 -11.77
CA GLY A 190 -2.40 31.37 -13.07
C GLY A 190 -3.02 29.98 -13.21
N ALA A 191 -3.27 29.30 -12.10
CA ALA A 191 -4.01 28.05 -12.08
C ALA A 191 -5.49 28.28 -12.44
N GLY A 192 -6.10 27.32 -13.11
CA GLY A 192 -7.55 27.30 -13.33
C GLY A 192 -8.29 26.86 -12.06
N GLU A 193 -7.62 26.07 -11.22
CA GLU A 193 -8.11 25.58 -9.93
C GLU A 193 -6.92 25.36 -8.99
N ALA A 194 -7.12 25.52 -7.68
CA ALA A 194 -6.05 25.36 -6.70
C ALA A 194 -5.74 23.88 -6.45
N LEU A 195 -6.78 23.06 -6.32
CA LEU A 195 -6.68 21.62 -6.03
C LEU A 195 -7.60 20.84 -6.97
N SER A 196 -7.07 19.83 -7.63
CA SER A 196 -7.86 18.81 -8.34
C SER A 196 -7.82 17.51 -7.54
N MET A 197 -8.96 17.11 -6.98
CA MET A 197 -9.07 15.95 -6.10
C MET A 197 -10.27 15.10 -6.51
N GLY A 198 -10.01 13.84 -6.90
CA GLY A 198 -11.06 12.89 -7.24
C GLY A 198 -11.88 12.48 -6.01
N ILE A 199 -13.16 12.17 -6.20
CA ILE A 199 -13.98 11.54 -5.18
C ILE A 199 -13.53 10.08 -5.08
N TYR A 200 -12.74 9.76 -4.05
CA TYR A 200 -12.15 8.44 -3.87
C TYR A 200 -12.14 8.04 -2.40
N GLY A 201 -12.77 6.91 -2.09
CA GLY A 201 -12.95 6.46 -0.72
C GLY A 201 -11.64 6.31 0.05
N TRP A 202 -10.55 5.94 -0.64
CA TRP A 202 -9.23 5.88 -0.03
C TRP A 202 -8.75 7.22 0.53
N PHE A 203 -8.99 8.34 -0.15
CA PHE A 203 -8.65 9.67 0.40
C PHE A 203 -9.42 9.98 1.67
N PHE A 204 -10.68 9.55 1.76
CA PHE A 204 -11.47 9.70 2.99
C PHE A 204 -10.86 8.88 4.15
N GLU A 205 -10.45 7.64 3.90
CA GLU A 205 -9.76 6.79 4.87
C GLU A 205 -8.45 7.44 5.33
N GLU A 206 -7.67 7.97 4.40
CA GLU A 206 -6.41 8.64 4.70
C GLU A 206 -6.59 9.94 5.48
N PHE A 207 -7.64 10.72 5.18
CA PHE A 207 -8.00 11.87 6.00
C PHE A 207 -8.43 11.48 7.42
N MET A 208 -9.06 10.32 7.60
CA MET A 208 -9.33 9.79 8.95
C MET A 208 -8.03 9.45 9.67
N CYS A 209 -7.09 8.80 8.98
CA CYS A 209 -5.76 8.50 9.51
C CYS A 209 -4.98 9.78 9.86
N LYS A 210 -5.03 10.81 9.03
CA LYS A 210 -4.36 12.11 9.28
C LYS A 210 -4.91 12.82 10.52
N GLN A 211 -6.19 12.66 10.81
CA GLN A 211 -6.80 13.15 12.06
C GLN A 211 -6.45 12.27 13.28
N GLY A 212 -5.85 11.09 13.08
CA GLY A 212 -5.60 10.12 14.16
C GLY A 212 -6.90 9.53 14.73
N LEU A 213 -7.97 9.49 13.95
CA LEU A 213 -9.29 9.03 14.35
C LEU A 213 -9.66 7.68 13.74
N PRO A 214 -10.30 6.77 14.50
CA PRO A 214 -10.70 5.47 13.97
C PRO A 214 -11.83 5.60 12.94
N TYR A 215 -11.76 4.76 11.91
CA TYR A 215 -12.79 4.61 10.88
C TYR A 215 -13.94 3.72 11.35
N VAL A 216 -13.62 2.59 12.01
CA VAL A 216 -14.56 1.64 12.62
C VAL A 216 -14.17 1.37 14.08
N ASP A 217 -15.05 0.69 14.82
CA ASP A 217 -14.80 0.25 16.20
C ASP A 217 -13.76 -0.90 16.30
N ASN A 218 -13.60 -1.48 17.48
CA ASN A 218 -12.72 -2.62 17.76
C ASN A 218 -11.28 -2.42 17.25
N GLY A 219 -10.67 -1.25 17.56
CA GLY A 219 -9.32 -0.94 17.13
C GLY A 219 -9.17 -0.88 15.61
N ASN A 220 -10.11 -0.25 14.92
CA ASN A 220 -10.21 -0.25 13.46
C ASN A 220 -10.40 -1.66 12.84
N GLY A 221 -11.16 -2.52 13.51
CA GLY A 221 -11.39 -3.91 13.05
C GLY A 221 -10.20 -4.83 13.20
N ARG A 222 -9.13 -4.40 13.92
CA ARG A 222 -7.89 -5.16 14.11
C ARG A 222 -7.87 -5.97 15.39
N GLU A 223 -8.57 -5.52 16.46
CA GLU A 223 -8.68 -6.24 17.72
C GLU A 223 -9.82 -7.29 17.70
N ALA A 224 -10.85 -7.02 16.93
CA ALA A 224 -11.97 -7.92 16.64
C ALA A 224 -12.68 -7.43 15.37
N ALA A 225 -13.55 -8.26 14.80
CA ALA A 225 -14.38 -7.86 13.67
C ALA A 225 -15.14 -6.56 13.98
N ALA A 226 -15.15 -5.62 13.03
CA ALA A 226 -15.88 -4.38 13.17
C ALA A 226 -17.38 -4.64 13.33
N THR A 227 -18.06 -3.89 14.19
CA THR A 227 -19.51 -3.98 14.40
C THR A 227 -20.24 -2.72 13.96
N LYS A 228 -19.53 -1.58 13.91
CA LYS A 228 -20.05 -0.31 13.43
C LYS A 228 -18.91 0.62 12.98
N VAL A 229 -19.27 1.64 12.21
CA VAL A 229 -18.37 2.75 11.95
C VAL A 229 -18.17 3.60 13.22
N ALA A 230 -17.07 4.37 13.25
CA ALA A 230 -16.74 5.27 14.35
C ALA A 230 -16.64 6.74 13.88
N PHE A 231 -16.46 6.98 12.60
CA PHE A 231 -16.16 8.28 12.01
C PHE A 231 -17.31 9.31 12.15
N ASP A 232 -18.53 8.87 12.34
CA ASP A 232 -19.71 9.72 12.58
C ASP A 232 -19.75 10.24 14.01
N GLU A 233 -19.49 9.38 15.01
CA GLU A 233 -19.52 9.73 16.43
C GLU A 233 -18.27 10.54 16.86
N ASN A 234 -17.10 10.31 16.23
CA ASN A 234 -15.86 11.02 16.57
C ASN A 234 -15.67 12.35 15.83
N GLY A 235 -16.56 12.68 14.88
CA GLY A 235 -16.58 13.92 14.13
C GLY A 235 -15.61 13.95 12.93
N GLY A 236 -14.78 12.91 12.72
CA GLY A 236 -13.77 12.90 11.67
C GLY A 236 -14.35 13.05 10.28
N ALA A 237 -15.42 12.32 9.96
CA ALA A 237 -16.10 12.43 8.67
C ALA A 237 -16.65 13.84 8.42
N LEU A 238 -17.27 14.44 9.43
CA LEU A 238 -17.85 15.78 9.29
C LEU A 238 -16.78 16.85 9.06
N ASN A 239 -15.63 16.73 9.72
CA ASN A 239 -14.49 17.62 9.47
C ASN A 239 -14.00 17.54 8.01
N ILE A 240 -13.84 16.32 7.50
CA ILE A 240 -13.43 16.07 6.09
C ILE A 240 -14.42 16.73 5.13
N LEU A 241 -15.71 16.43 5.27
CA LEU A 241 -16.73 16.91 4.35
C LEU A 241 -16.88 18.42 4.37
N ASN A 242 -16.76 19.05 5.56
CA ASN A 242 -16.87 20.50 5.69
C ASN A 242 -15.70 21.23 5.01
N GLU A 243 -14.45 20.80 5.21
CA GLU A 243 -13.30 21.46 4.57
C GLU A 243 -13.27 21.18 3.05
N TRP A 244 -13.64 19.98 2.62
CA TRP A 244 -13.79 19.71 1.20
C TRP A 244 -14.86 20.59 0.54
N LYS A 245 -16.05 20.65 1.16
CA LYS A 245 -17.15 21.49 0.67
C LYS A 245 -16.81 22.99 0.64
N LYS A 246 -16.07 23.48 1.61
CA LYS A 246 -15.57 24.87 1.65
C LYS A 246 -14.68 25.19 0.44
N LEU A 247 -13.72 24.29 0.09
CA LEU A 247 -12.89 24.43 -1.09
C LEU A 247 -13.73 24.37 -2.39
N TYR A 248 -14.69 23.45 -2.43
CA TYR A 248 -15.61 23.30 -3.57
C TYR A 248 -16.49 24.54 -3.76
N ASP A 249 -17.15 25.03 -2.72
CA ASP A 249 -18.05 26.19 -2.79
C ASP A 249 -17.29 27.49 -3.15
N ALA A 250 -16.02 27.59 -2.77
CA ALA A 250 -15.14 28.68 -3.18
C ALA A 250 -14.64 28.57 -4.64
N GLY A 251 -14.89 27.46 -5.30
CA GLY A 251 -14.44 27.19 -6.70
C GLY A 251 -12.96 26.79 -6.79
N TYR A 252 -12.31 26.47 -5.68
CA TYR A 252 -10.88 26.11 -5.64
C TYR A 252 -10.62 24.62 -5.88
N ALA A 253 -11.60 23.76 -5.56
CA ALA A 253 -11.53 22.31 -5.79
C ALA A 253 -12.84 21.82 -6.43
N PRO A 254 -12.98 21.89 -7.76
CA PRO A 254 -14.19 21.47 -8.46
C PRO A 254 -14.38 19.95 -8.38
N ASN A 255 -15.63 19.49 -8.57
CA ASN A 255 -15.90 18.07 -8.70
C ASN A 255 -15.37 17.54 -10.05
N VAL A 256 -14.30 16.78 -10.02
CA VAL A 256 -13.67 16.16 -11.21
C VAL A 256 -14.10 14.71 -11.43
N GLY A 257 -15.08 14.22 -10.66
CA GLY A 257 -15.59 12.86 -10.75
C GLY A 257 -14.99 11.90 -9.73
N ARG A 258 -15.38 10.63 -9.84
CA ARG A 258 -14.93 9.55 -8.97
C ARG A 258 -13.63 8.94 -9.46
N GLY A 259 -12.87 8.39 -8.51
CA GLY A 259 -11.61 7.67 -8.72
C GLY A 259 -10.38 8.47 -8.35
N GLY A 260 -9.35 7.77 -7.87
CA GLY A 260 -8.10 8.37 -7.38
C GLY A 260 -7.33 9.16 -8.44
N ASP A 261 -7.47 8.78 -9.71
CA ASP A 261 -6.75 9.39 -10.84
C ASP A 261 -7.53 10.50 -11.54
N SER A 262 -8.79 10.78 -11.13
CA SER A 262 -9.65 11.76 -11.80
C SER A 262 -9.07 13.17 -11.80
N GLY A 263 -8.27 13.54 -10.80
CA GLY A 263 -7.59 14.84 -10.72
C GLY A 263 -6.28 14.95 -11.50
N LEU A 264 -5.66 13.82 -11.86
CA LEU A 264 -4.30 13.80 -12.41
C LEU A 264 -4.18 14.46 -13.77
N ALA A 265 -5.19 14.34 -14.61
CA ALA A 265 -5.21 14.94 -15.95
C ALA A 265 -5.23 16.48 -15.88
N ASP A 266 -6.01 17.07 -14.97
CA ASP A 266 -6.07 18.51 -14.76
C ASP A 266 -4.74 19.04 -14.22
N PHE A 267 -4.08 18.30 -13.33
CA PHE A 267 -2.76 18.65 -12.84
C PHE A 267 -1.69 18.52 -13.93
N SER A 268 -1.60 17.38 -14.61
CA SER A 268 -0.56 17.12 -15.62
C SER A 268 -0.66 18.07 -16.84
N SER A 269 -1.87 18.56 -17.15
CA SER A 269 -2.08 19.59 -18.18
C SER A 269 -1.69 21.01 -17.71
N GLY A 270 -1.38 21.20 -16.44
CA GLY A 270 -1.11 22.52 -15.84
C GLY A 270 -2.38 23.35 -15.60
N LYS A 271 -3.57 22.75 -15.56
CA LYS A 271 -4.82 23.43 -15.18
C LYS A 271 -4.91 23.59 -13.66
N ALA A 272 -4.58 22.55 -12.88
CA ALA A 272 -4.58 22.58 -11.43
C ALA A 272 -3.19 22.89 -10.86
N ALA A 273 -3.13 23.67 -9.78
CA ALA A 273 -1.87 23.92 -9.06
C ALA A 273 -1.44 22.73 -8.24
N MET A 274 -2.38 21.97 -7.69
CA MET A 274 -2.15 20.79 -6.85
C MET A 274 -3.10 19.65 -7.24
N THR A 275 -2.68 18.41 -6.95
CA THR A 275 -3.56 17.24 -6.96
C THR A 275 -3.16 16.26 -5.87
N LEU A 276 -4.12 15.49 -5.37
CA LEU A 276 -3.86 14.31 -4.55
C LEU A 276 -3.79 13.09 -5.45
N GLY A 277 -2.87 12.20 -5.15
CA GLY A 277 -2.73 10.96 -5.91
C GLY A 277 -1.86 9.94 -5.18
N SER A 278 -1.88 8.71 -5.66
CA SER A 278 -1.01 7.65 -5.17
C SER A 278 0.46 7.95 -5.54
N THR A 279 1.39 7.55 -4.68
CA THR A 279 2.83 7.52 -5.03
C THR A 279 3.08 6.70 -6.30
N ALA A 280 2.25 5.69 -6.56
CA ALA A 280 2.30 4.84 -7.75
C ALA A 280 2.01 5.59 -9.07
N SER A 281 1.42 6.78 -8.99
CA SER A 281 1.13 7.62 -10.18
C SER A 281 2.31 8.52 -10.56
N LEU A 282 3.36 8.62 -9.72
CA LEU A 282 4.44 9.59 -9.91
C LEU A 282 5.14 9.45 -11.26
N LYS A 283 5.44 8.21 -11.66
CA LYS A 283 6.11 7.96 -12.95
C LYS A 283 5.28 8.44 -14.12
N GLN A 284 3.99 8.13 -14.10
CA GLN A 284 3.04 8.56 -15.13
C GLN A 284 2.89 10.08 -15.17
N ILE A 285 2.75 10.73 -13.99
CA ILE A 285 2.67 12.19 -13.89
C ILE A 285 3.91 12.87 -14.51
N LEU A 286 5.11 12.38 -14.19
CA LEU A 286 6.35 12.94 -14.76
C LEU A 286 6.41 12.77 -16.30
N GLN A 287 5.89 11.66 -16.83
CA GLN A 287 5.80 11.44 -18.28
C GLN A 287 4.79 12.36 -18.93
N ASP A 288 3.61 12.52 -18.35
CA ASP A 288 2.52 13.33 -18.89
C ASP A 288 2.87 14.83 -18.85
N VAL A 289 3.46 15.31 -17.76
CA VAL A 289 3.96 16.69 -17.64
C VAL A 289 5.10 16.95 -18.63
N ASN A 290 5.94 15.95 -18.90
CA ASN A 290 7.01 15.97 -19.91
C ASN A 290 7.85 17.27 -19.88
N GLY A 291 8.14 17.78 -18.68
CA GLY A 291 8.96 18.98 -18.49
C GLY A 291 8.25 20.31 -18.81
N SER A 292 6.93 20.32 -18.97
CA SER A 292 6.15 21.54 -19.18
C SER A 292 6.19 22.48 -17.97
N PHE A 293 6.37 21.90 -16.77
CA PHE A 293 6.62 22.59 -15.51
C PHE A 293 7.37 21.67 -14.54
N GLU A 294 7.89 22.24 -13.45
CA GLU A 294 8.55 21.44 -12.41
C GLU A 294 7.54 20.86 -11.43
N VAL A 295 7.49 19.51 -11.35
CA VAL A 295 6.63 18.77 -10.41
C VAL A 295 7.29 18.72 -9.04
N GLY A 296 6.57 19.18 -8.02
CA GLY A 296 6.91 18.98 -6.62
C GLY A 296 6.02 17.91 -5.99
N THR A 297 6.52 17.30 -4.92
CA THR A 297 5.78 16.35 -4.07
C THR A 297 5.84 16.80 -2.61
N ALA A 298 4.77 16.57 -1.87
CA ALA A 298 4.68 16.83 -0.44
C ALA A 298 3.83 15.73 0.22
N TYR A 299 3.88 15.65 1.55
CA TYR A 299 3.06 14.71 2.29
C TYR A 299 1.58 14.94 2.01
N PHE A 300 0.80 13.88 2.11
CA PHE A 300 -0.66 13.97 2.06
C PHE A 300 -1.16 14.94 3.14
N PRO A 301 -2.00 15.93 2.77
CA PRO A 301 -2.42 16.95 3.71
C PRO A 301 -3.35 16.39 4.78
N SER A 302 -3.31 16.97 5.96
CA SER A 302 -4.31 16.77 7.00
C SER A 302 -5.58 17.60 6.72
N ILE A 303 -6.56 17.57 7.63
CA ILE A 303 -7.73 18.45 7.55
C ILE A 303 -7.35 19.82 8.07
N THR A 304 -6.72 19.88 9.25
CA THR A 304 -6.19 21.10 9.88
C THR A 304 -4.71 20.91 10.23
N ASP A 305 -3.98 22.00 10.47
CA ASP A 305 -2.57 21.93 10.86
C ASP A 305 -2.35 21.35 12.28
N ASP A 306 -3.42 21.25 13.09
CA ASP A 306 -3.37 20.68 14.43
C ASP A 306 -3.45 19.13 14.43
N ASP A 307 -3.83 18.50 13.33
CA ASP A 307 -3.96 17.05 13.23
C ASP A 307 -2.58 16.36 13.37
N LYS A 308 -2.56 15.23 14.08
CA LYS A 308 -1.29 14.54 14.45
C LYS A 308 -1.24 13.08 14.02
N GLY A 309 -2.12 12.67 13.13
CA GLY A 309 -2.13 11.33 12.59
C GLY A 309 -1.04 11.09 11.52
N GLY A 310 -1.06 9.89 10.97
CA GLY A 310 -0.19 9.46 9.88
C GLY A 310 -0.95 9.18 8.59
N VAL A 311 -0.38 8.33 7.76
CA VAL A 311 -1.05 7.73 6.59
C VAL A 311 -1.05 6.22 6.73
N SER A 312 -2.08 5.57 6.24
CA SER A 312 -2.07 4.12 6.02
C SER A 312 -1.49 3.81 4.64
N ILE A 313 -1.24 2.52 4.39
CA ILE A 313 -0.83 2.10 3.06
C ILE A 313 -2.05 1.88 2.16
N GLY A 314 -1.80 2.03 0.86
CA GLY A 314 -2.65 1.53 -0.20
C GLY A 314 -1.88 0.58 -1.11
N GLY A 315 -2.47 0.26 -2.25
CA GLY A 315 -1.89 -0.68 -3.19
C GLY A 315 -2.33 -2.11 -2.92
N ALA A 316 -1.43 -3.09 -3.10
CA ALA A 316 -1.82 -4.49 -3.01
C ALA A 316 -0.71 -5.40 -2.48
N SER A 317 -1.11 -6.60 -2.12
CA SER A 317 -0.25 -7.68 -1.67
C SER A 317 -0.52 -8.98 -2.41
N LEU A 318 0.39 -9.93 -2.30
CA LEU A 318 0.33 -11.24 -2.94
C LEU A 318 -0.30 -12.27 -2.01
N TRP A 319 -1.25 -13.04 -2.51
CA TRP A 319 -2.01 -14.05 -1.76
C TRP A 319 -1.88 -15.41 -2.43
N MET A 320 -1.33 -16.38 -1.72
CA MET A 320 -1.30 -17.78 -2.18
C MET A 320 -2.64 -18.44 -1.90
N LEU A 321 -3.23 -19.09 -2.91
CA LEU A 321 -4.49 -19.81 -2.74
C LEU A 321 -4.25 -21.27 -2.37
N ASP A 322 -5.11 -21.84 -1.51
CA ASP A 322 -4.99 -23.22 -1.02
C ASP A 322 -5.68 -24.24 -1.95
N ASN A 323 -5.54 -24.06 -3.24
CA ASN A 323 -6.03 -24.97 -4.29
C ASN A 323 -4.91 -25.68 -5.06
N GLN A 324 -3.69 -25.65 -4.53
CA GLN A 324 -2.46 -26.09 -5.18
C GLN A 324 -1.92 -27.37 -4.54
N ASP A 325 -1.24 -28.20 -5.35
CA ASP A 325 -0.38 -29.26 -4.84
C ASP A 325 0.94 -28.71 -4.26
N ASP A 326 1.70 -29.54 -3.57
CA ASP A 326 2.94 -29.13 -2.89
C ASP A 326 4.00 -28.58 -3.87
N ALA A 327 4.07 -29.09 -5.09
CA ALA A 327 5.02 -28.63 -6.10
C ALA A 327 4.67 -27.22 -6.58
N LYS A 328 3.39 -26.96 -6.83
CA LYS A 328 2.90 -25.64 -7.18
C LYS A 328 3.03 -24.64 -6.03
N LYS A 329 2.74 -25.06 -4.77
CA LYS A 329 2.95 -24.21 -3.58
C LYS A 329 4.41 -23.77 -3.49
N ALA A 330 5.35 -24.71 -3.64
CA ALA A 330 6.76 -24.39 -3.64
C ALA A 330 7.16 -23.46 -4.79
N ALA A 331 6.66 -23.71 -6.00
CA ALA A 331 6.93 -22.86 -7.17
C ALA A 331 6.34 -21.44 -7.01
N THR A 332 5.13 -21.33 -6.47
CA THR A 332 4.49 -20.03 -6.19
C THR A 332 5.29 -19.25 -5.14
N TRP A 333 5.78 -19.93 -4.11
CA TRP A 333 6.62 -19.32 -3.09
C TRP A 333 7.95 -18.79 -3.64
N GLU A 334 8.61 -19.53 -4.54
CA GLU A 334 9.82 -19.04 -5.23
C GLU A 334 9.56 -17.76 -6.01
N PHE A 335 8.42 -17.66 -6.70
CA PHE A 335 8.04 -16.45 -7.42
C PHE A 335 7.71 -15.28 -6.46
N VAL A 336 7.03 -15.53 -5.34
CA VAL A 336 6.79 -14.53 -4.29
C VAL A 336 8.10 -13.97 -3.76
N LYS A 337 9.06 -14.84 -3.38
CA LYS A 337 10.40 -14.42 -2.90
C LYS A 337 11.14 -13.57 -3.94
N TYR A 338 11.05 -13.94 -5.21
CA TYR A 338 11.65 -13.16 -6.30
C TYR A 338 11.04 -11.76 -6.41
N LEU A 339 9.70 -11.65 -6.37
CA LEU A 339 9.02 -10.35 -6.48
C LEU A 339 9.35 -9.38 -5.33
N VAL A 340 9.64 -9.90 -4.13
CA VAL A 340 10.01 -9.08 -2.96
C VAL A 340 11.52 -8.98 -2.74
N SER A 341 12.33 -9.53 -3.64
CA SER A 341 13.79 -9.37 -3.57
C SER A 341 14.21 -7.92 -3.75
N ALA A 342 15.37 -7.56 -3.20
CA ALA A 342 15.93 -6.21 -3.29
C ALA A 342 16.01 -5.70 -4.74
N GLU A 343 16.52 -6.54 -5.66
CA GLU A 343 16.64 -6.19 -7.09
C GLU A 343 15.28 -5.92 -7.73
N SER A 344 14.30 -6.82 -7.51
CA SER A 344 12.95 -6.68 -8.07
C SER A 344 12.25 -5.45 -7.53
N GLN A 345 12.35 -5.18 -6.23
CA GLN A 345 11.71 -4.04 -5.59
C GLN A 345 12.37 -2.71 -5.96
N ALA A 346 13.69 -2.65 -6.12
CA ALA A 346 14.37 -1.48 -6.64
C ALA A 346 13.97 -1.14 -8.09
N TYR A 347 13.87 -2.16 -8.94
CA TYR A 347 13.38 -2.00 -10.30
C TYR A 347 11.91 -1.54 -10.30
N TRP A 348 11.04 -2.19 -9.50
CA TRP A 348 9.63 -1.87 -9.40
C TRP A 348 9.40 -0.41 -8.99
N ASN A 349 10.09 0.06 -7.94
CA ASN A 349 10.05 1.46 -7.52
C ASN A 349 10.42 2.41 -8.66
N ALA A 350 11.55 2.16 -9.34
CA ALA A 350 12.07 3.06 -10.37
C ALA A 350 11.16 3.15 -11.60
N GLN A 351 10.36 2.11 -11.90
CA GLN A 351 9.47 2.08 -13.05
C GLN A 351 8.06 2.55 -12.76
N THR A 352 7.63 2.55 -11.50
CA THR A 352 6.24 2.82 -11.13
C THR A 352 6.09 4.04 -10.21
N GLY A 353 6.69 4.01 -9.05
CA GLY A 353 6.51 4.96 -7.95
C GLY A 353 5.98 4.30 -6.69
N TYR A 354 5.58 3.03 -6.75
CA TYR A 354 5.40 2.23 -5.54
C TYR A 354 6.70 2.23 -4.75
N PHE A 355 6.65 2.36 -3.42
CA PHE A 355 7.89 2.25 -2.66
C PHE A 355 8.32 0.79 -2.49
N PRO A 356 9.63 0.55 -2.31
CA PRO A 356 10.11 -0.81 -2.05
C PRO A 356 9.50 -1.38 -0.76
N VAL A 357 9.08 -2.63 -0.79
CA VAL A 357 8.56 -3.32 0.40
C VAL A 357 9.67 -3.91 1.26
N THR A 358 10.92 -3.86 0.79
CA THR A 358 12.12 -4.31 1.51
C THR A 358 13.16 -3.19 1.57
N THR A 359 13.72 -2.97 2.76
CA THR A 359 14.76 -1.94 2.99
C THR A 359 16.05 -2.24 2.24
N ALA A 360 16.34 -3.53 1.96
CA ALA A 360 17.51 -3.92 1.17
C ALA A 360 17.51 -3.32 -0.25
N ALA A 361 16.34 -2.99 -0.80
CA ALA A 361 16.23 -2.35 -2.12
C ALA A 361 16.84 -0.95 -2.18
N TYR A 362 16.93 -0.24 -1.04
CA TYR A 362 17.55 1.09 -0.98
C TYR A 362 19.04 1.06 -1.26
N ASP A 363 19.68 -0.09 -1.12
CA ASP A 363 21.09 -0.27 -1.44
C ASP A 363 21.38 -0.57 -2.91
N GLU A 364 20.34 -0.92 -3.67
CA GLU A 364 20.47 -1.22 -5.10
C GLU A 364 20.81 0.02 -5.94
N GLN A 365 21.67 -0.15 -6.96
CA GLN A 365 22.12 0.96 -7.78
C GLN A 365 20.97 1.59 -8.58
N VAL A 366 20.01 0.77 -9.05
CA VAL A 366 18.81 1.22 -9.79
C VAL A 366 18.00 2.19 -8.94
N PHE A 367 17.80 1.88 -7.64
CA PHE A 367 17.11 2.75 -6.72
C PHE A 367 17.88 4.08 -6.52
N LYS A 368 19.17 4.00 -6.22
CA LYS A 368 20.03 5.19 -6.00
C LYS A 368 20.06 6.12 -7.21
N ASP A 369 20.16 5.57 -8.40
CA ASP A 369 20.14 6.34 -9.66
C ASP A 369 18.77 6.99 -9.90
N ASN A 370 17.67 6.29 -9.57
CA ASN A 370 16.33 6.82 -9.71
C ASN A 370 16.07 8.00 -8.76
N ILE A 371 16.42 7.88 -7.47
CA ILE A 371 16.28 8.98 -6.49
C ILE A 371 17.14 10.16 -6.87
N ALA A 372 18.38 9.93 -7.34
CA ALA A 372 19.25 11.02 -7.79
C ALA A 372 18.68 11.79 -8.99
N LYS A 373 17.97 11.12 -9.88
CA LYS A 373 17.34 11.72 -11.06
C LYS A 373 15.97 12.34 -10.76
N TYR A 374 15.20 11.72 -9.90
CA TYR A 374 13.84 12.08 -9.56
C TYR A 374 13.66 12.11 -8.02
N PRO A 375 14.13 13.19 -7.36
CA PRO A 375 14.07 13.28 -5.89
C PRO A 375 12.65 13.25 -5.33
N GLN A 376 11.63 13.45 -6.16
CA GLN A 376 10.21 13.35 -5.80
C GLN A 376 9.85 11.97 -5.23
N PHE A 377 10.53 10.89 -5.65
CA PHE A 377 10.30 9.55 -5.11
C PHE A 377 10.66 9.42 -3.62
N GLN A 378 11.55 10.28 -3.12
CA GLN A 378 11.94 10.26 -1.71
C GLN A 378 10.79 10.66 -0.78
N THR A 379 9.93 11.58 -1.20
CA THR A 379 8.78 12.05 -0.38
C THR A 379 7.88 10.90 0.08
N ALA A 380 7.65 9.90 -0.77
CA ALA A 380 6.85 8.74 -0.44
C ALA A 380 7.47 7.92 0.71
N ILE A 381 8.78 7.71 0.64
CA ILE A 381 9.54 6.92 1.62
C ILE A 381 9.60 7.67 2.95
N ASP A 382 9.87 8.98 2.91
CA ASP A 382 9.92 9.82 4.10
C ASP A 382 8.56 9.82 4.81
N GLN A 383 7.45 9.96 4.07
CA GLN A 383 6.10 9.92 4.64
C GLN A 383 5.79 8.56 5.27
N LEU A 384 6.19 7.44 4.62
CA LEU A 384 6.01 6.11 5.16
C LEU A 384 6.73 5.95 6.51
N HIS A 385 7.98 6.40 6.58
CA HIS A 385 8.81 6.28 7.79
C HIS A 385 8.39 7.23 8.91
N ASP A 386 7.82 8.39 8.56
CA ASP A 386 7.28 9.35 9.53
C ASP A 386 5.89 8.96 10.07
N SER A 387 5.21 7.99 9.44
CA SER A 387 3.94 7.45 9.91
C SER A 387 4.17 6.30 10.89
N ALA A 388 3.57 6.37 12.08
CA ALA A 388 3.68 5.29 13.05
C ALA A 388 2.85 4.06 12.62
N PRO A 389 3.27 2.82 12.93
CA PRO A 389 2.53 1.60 12.58
C PRO A 389 1.09 1.53 13.13
N GLU A 390 0.77 2.30 14.17
CA GLU A 390 -0.57 2.43 14.72
C GLU A 390 -1.58 3.04 13.75
N TYR A 391 -1.10 3.74 12.70
CA TYR A 391 -1.92 4.28 11.62
C TYR A 391 -2.06 3.31 10.44
N ALA A 392 -1.96 2.02 10.68
CA ALA A 392 -2.11 0.98 9.65
C ALA A 392 -3.46 1.01 8.89
N GLY A 393 -4.45 1.75 9.40
CA GLY A 393 -5.77 1.86 8.79
C GLY A 393 -6.75 0.78 9.25
N ALA A 394 -7.97 0.80 8.72
CA ALA A 394 -9.03 -0.13 9.12
C ALA A 394 -8.96 -1.47 8.38
N LEU A 395 -9.50 -2.50 9.03
CA LEU A 395 -9.80 -3.79 8.42
C LEU A 395 -11.32 -4.04 8.47
N LEU A 396 -11.93 -4.20 7.31
CA LEU A 396 -13.37 -4.35 7.19
C LEU A 396 -13.70 -5.30 6.04
N SER A 397 -14.51 -6.33 6.30
CA SER A 397 -14.84 -7.33 5.29
C SER A 397 -15.71 -6.81 4.14
N VAL A 398 -16.48 -5.74 4.41
CA VAL A 398 -17.33 -5.03 3.44
C VAL A 398 -16.69 -3.74 2.92
N PHE A 399 -15.38 -3.61 2.99
CA PHE A 399 -14.69 -2.36 2.66
C PHE A 399 -14.91 -1.86 1.22
N PRO A 400 -14.91 -2.71 0.18
CA PRO A 400 -15.22 -2.25 -1.18
C PRO A 400 -16.60 -1.58 -1.28
N GLU A 401 -17.60 -2.13 -0.59
CA GLU A 401 -18.93 -1.54 -0.50
C GLU A 401 -18.93 -0.23 0.30
N ALA A 402 -18.18 -0.20 1.41
CA ALA A 402 -18.00 0.99 2.23
C ALA A 402 -17.41 2.18 1.42
N ARG A 403 -16.38 1.94 0.59
CA ARG A 403 -15.84 2.96 -0.32
C ARG A 403 -16.91 3.50 -1.29
N ALA A 404 -17.70 2.61 -1.89
CA ALA A 404 -18.75 3.01 -2.82
C ALA A 404 -19.83 3.87 -2.14
N ILE A 405 -20.17 3.59 -0.86
CA ILE A 405 -21.08 4.40 -0.06
C ILE A 405 -20.50 5.79 0.18
N VAL A 406 -19.25 5.87 0.68
CA VAL A 406 -18.54 7.15 0.90
C VAL A 406 -18.52 8.00 -0.35
N GLU A 407 -18.09 7.44 -1.47
CA GLU A 407 -18.02 8.15 -2.74
C GLU A 407 -19.38 8.66 -3.21
N THR A 408 -20.44 7.88 -2.97
CA THR A 408 -21.80 8.26 -3.34
C THR A 408 -22.29 9.45 -2.53
N GLU A 409 -22.07 9.45 -1.23
CA GLU A 409 -22.58 10.51 -0.37
C GLU A 409 -21.71 11.78 -0.47
N ILE A 410 -20.40 11.67 -0.69
CA ILE A 410 -19.55 12.82 -1.04
C ILE A 410 -20.04 13.48 -2.34
N GLU A 411 -20.29 12.69 -3.38
CA GLU A 411 -20.78 13.20 -4.66
C GLU A 411 -22.17 13.87 -4.51
N ASN A 412 -23.08 13.28 -3.72
CA ASN A 412 -24.39 13.87 -3.45
C ASN A 412 -24.26 15.20 -2.72
N MET A 413 -23.39 15.29 -1.71
CA MET A 413 -23.12 16.53 -0.97
C MET A 413 -22.54 17.63 -1.89
N LEU A 414 -21.50 17.31 -2.69
CA LEU A 414 -20.88 18.27 -3.62
C LEU A 414 -21.88 18.75 -4.67
N ASN A 415 -22.78 17.89 -5.13
CA ASN A 415 -23.85 18.25 -6.07
C ASN A 415 -25.03 18.98 -5.41
N GLY A 416 -24.96 19.29 -4.11
CA GLY A 416 -25.98 20.04 -3.37
C GLY A 416 -27.30 19.29 -3.13
N LYS A 417 -27.28 17.95 -3.20
CA LYS A 417 -28.47 17.13 -2.94
C LYS A 417 -28.73 16.96 -1.44
N GLU A 418 -27.71 17.15 -0.62
CA GLU A 418 -27.77 17.00 0.85
C GLU A 418 -26.68 17.81 1.56
N SER A 419 -26.81 17.97 2.86
CA SER A 419 -25.79 18.59 3.72
C SER A 419 -24.66 17.61 4.06
N ALA A 420 -23.55 18.13 4.59
CA ALA A 420 -22.46 17.28 5.09
C ALA A 420 -22.92 16.36 6.24
N GLU A 421 -23.76 16.90 7.16
CA GLU A 421 -24.33 16.14 8.26
C GLU A 421 -25.23 14.99 7.78
N ASP A 422 -26.08 15.26 6.77
CA ASP A 422 -26.93 14.22 6.16
C ASP A 422 -26.11 13.15 5.47
N ALA A 423 -25.05 13.54 4.73
CA ALA A 423 -24.13 12.61 4.06
C ALA A 423 -23.43 11.69 5.07
N VAL A 424 -22.86 12.24 6.15
CA VAL A 424 -22.24 11.44 7.24
C VAL A 424 -23.24 10.48 7.86
N SER A 425 -24.46 10.94 8.15
CA SER A 425 -25.51 10.09 8.74
C SER A 425 -25.89 8.92 7.85
N LYS A 426 -25.99 9.13 6.53
CA LYS A 426 -26.28 8.07 5.57
C LYS A 426 -25.10 7.12 5.41
N MET A 427 -23.86 7.63 5.27
CA MET A 427 -22.66 6.80 5.26
C MET A 427 -22.66 5.83 6.45
N ALA A 428 -22.88 6.36 7.67
CA ALA A 428 -22.88 5.57 8.88
C ALA A 428 -24.02 4.52 8.89
N SER A 429 -25.24 4.93 8.53
CA SER A 429 -26.40 4.05 8.48
C SER A 429 -26.22 2.89 7.53
N ASP A 430 -25.78 3.18 6.29
CA ASP A 430 -25.69 2.17 5.25
C ASP A 430 -24.49 1.23 5.48
N MET A 431 -23.36 1.75 5.95
CA MET A 431 -22.22 0.91 6.31
C MET A 431 -22.50 0.03 7.52
N ASN A 432 -23.13 0.57 8.57
CA ASN A 432 -23.47 -0.23 9.75
C ASN A 432 -24.40 -1.40 9.37
N LYS A 433 -25.32 -1.15 8.44
CA LYS A 433 -26.18 -2.22 7.91
C LYS A 433 -25.37 -3.27 7.15
N SER A 434 -24.44 -2.87 6.26
CA SER A 434 -23.59 -3.81 5.52
C SER A 434 -22.71 -4.63 6.46
N ILE A 435 -22.16 -4.01 7.51
CA ILE A 435 -21.38 -4.71 8.54
C ILE A 435 -22.24 -5.73 9.29
N GLU A 436 -23.46 -5.34 9.74
CA GLU A 436 -24.39 -6.22 10.44
C GLU A 436 -24.79 -7.41 9.55
N ASP A 437 -25.18 -7.14 8.30
CA ASP A 437 -25.59 -8.17 7.34
C ASP A 437 -24.45 -9.17 7.08
N TYR A 438 -23.21 -8.70 6.94
CA TYR A 438 -22.04 -9.56 6.76
C TYR A 438 -21.75 -10.41 8.00
N ASN A 439 -21.74 -9.81 9.18
CA ASN A 439 -21.45 -10.52 10.44
C ASN A 439 -22.48 -11.61 10.70
N LEU A 440 -23.77 -11.34 10.47
CA LEU A 440 -24.85 -12.35 10.62
C LEU A 440 -24.72 -13.54 9.67
N LEU A 441 -24.09 -13.37 8.51
CA LEU A 441 -23.88 -14.44 7.53
C LEU A 441 -22.65 -15.30 7.83
N ASN A 442 -21.73 -14.79 8.66
CA ASN A 442 -20.43 -15.42 8.94
C ASN A 442 -20.25 -15.82 10.42
N GLU A 443 -21.27 -15.62 11.29
CA GLU A 443 -21.36 -16.21 12.63
C GLU A 443 -21.78 -17.71 12.53
#